data_b4574a9ae93166e112627af9c2768b34
#
_entry.id   b4574a9ae93166e112627af9c2768b34
#
_cell.length_a   1.000
_cell.length_b   1.000
_cell.length_c   1.000
_cell.angle_alpha   90.00
_cell.angle_beta   90.00
_cell.angle_gamma   90.00
#
_symmetry.space_group_name_H-M   'P 1'
#
loop_
_entity.id
_entity.type
_entity.pdbx_description
1 polymer ?
#
loop_
_entity_poly.entity_id
_entity_poly.type
_entity_poly.pdbx_seq_one_letter_code
_entity_poly.pdbx_strand_id
1 'polypeptide(L)'
;FAAAGFISSWSAVILVTSHGRSLLQAKKECPVTFEGANYTLITSKCKGPLYQPALCCAALAEFACPYDTYINDLATNCAATMFSLIHLYGKYPAGLFANTCKGDNLGLKCPEDVPQVQPGEEGKSSAAVATAAQGALVAASAAVMSLLIVMS
;
A
#
# COMPACT_ATOMS: atom_id res chain seq x y z
N PHE A 1 -72.69 15.27 -8.87
CA PHE A 1 -71.66 15.37 -9.91
C PHE A 1 -70.32 14.93 -9.34
N ALA A 2 -69.82 13.80 -9.88
CA ALA A 2 -68.62 13.19 -9.43
C ALA A 2 -67.40 13.86 -10.06
N ALA A 3 -66.39 14.17 -9.25
CA ALA A 3 -65.04 14.37 -9.70
C ALA A 3 -64.13 13.39 -8.93
N ALA A 4 -63.89 12.24 -9.54
CA ALA A 4 -62.98 11.24 -9.02
C ALA A 4 -61.53 11.66 -9.24
N GLY A 5 -60.74 11.58 -8.20
CA GLY A 5 -59.33 11.97 -8.15
C GLY A 5 -58.41 11.06 -8.95
N PHE A 6 -57.54 11.70 -9.66
CA PHE A 6 -56.32 11.10 -10.22
C PHE A 6 -55.13 11.61 -9.41
N ILE A 7 -54.88 10.98 -8.28
CA ILE A 7 -53.65 11.13 -7.55
C ILE A 7 -53.31 9.77 -6.96
N SER A 8 -52.40 9.05 -7.55
CA SER A 8 -51.58 8.02 -6.90
C SER A 8 -50.92 7.12 -7.92
N SER A 9 -50.00 7.63 -8.71
CA SER A 9 -49.11 6.73 -9.41
C SER A 9 -47.67 7.20 -9.53
N TRP A 10 -47.35 8.33 -8.90
CA TRP A 10 -46.01 8.88 -9.01
C TRP A 10 -45.13 8.67 -7.77
N SER A 11 -45.73 8.23 -6.66
CA SER A 11 -44.98 8.05 -5.42
C SER A 11 -44.28 6.68 -5.33
N ALA A 12 -44.68 5.72 -6.16
CA ALA A 12 -44.07 4.37 -6.14
C ALA A 12 -42.76 4.26 -6.95
N VAL A 13 -42.51 5.18 -7.89
CA VAL A 13 -41.33 5.11 -8.76
C VAL A 13 -40.08 5.71 -8.11
N ILE A 14 -40.25 6.59 -7.11
CA ILE A 14 -39.12 7.26 -6.45
C ILE A 14 -38.43 6.38 -5.40
N LEU A 15 -39.13 5.38 -4.87
CA LEU A 15 -38.56 4.49 -3.83
C LEU A 15 -37.66 3.39 -4.37
N VAL A 16 -37.70 3.07 -5.65
CA VAL A 16 -36.88 2.00 -6.23
C VAL A 16 -35.48 2.48 -6.63
N THR A 17 -35.30 3.76 -6.89
CA THR A 17 -33.98 4.31 -7.26
C THR A 17 -33.07 4.60 -6.07
N SER A 18 -33.57 4.57 -4.85
CA SER A 18 -32.78 4.83 -3.64
C SER A 18 -31.96 3.61 -3.17
N HIS A 19 -32.36 2.39 -3.56
CA HIS A 19 -31.66 1.16 -3.11
C HIS A 19 -30.40 0.82 -3.92
N GLY A 20 -30.22 1.40 -5.10
CA GLY A 20 -29.03 1.14 -5.93
C GLY A 20 -27.77 1.90 -5.51
N ARG A 21 -27.88 2.93 -4.69
CA ARG A 21 -26.73 3.74 -4.24
C ARG A 21 -26.16 3.32 -2.90
N SER A 22 -26.86 2.46 -2.17
CA SER A 22 -26.41 2.00 -0.86
C SER A 22 -25.37 0.90 -0.91
N LEU A 23 -25.08 0.35 -2.08
CA LEU A 23 -24.10 -0.75 -2.25
C LEU A 23 -22.70 -0.27 -2.56
N LEU A 24 -22.49 1.01 -2.82
CA LEU A 24 -21.17 1.64 -2.84
C LEU A 24 -20.87 2.14 -1.42
N GLN A 25 -20.61 1.22 -0.52
CA GLN A 25 -20.05 1.61 0.78
C GLN A 25 -18.72 2.30 0.50
N ALA A 26 -18.64 3.58 0.88
CA ALA A 26 -17.39 4.32 0.80
C ALA A 26 -16.34 3.56 1.63
N LYS A 27 -15.25 3.16 0.99
CA LYS A 27 -14.13 2.52 1.69
C LYS A 27 -13.57 3.51 2.72
N LYS A 28 -13.08 2.99 3.82
CA LYS A 28 -12.40 3.79 4.83
C LYS A 28 -11.12 4.39 4.23
N GLU A 29 -10.74 5.52 4.72
CA GLU A 29 -9.46 6.13 4.36
C GLU A 29 -8.29 5.26 4.81
N CYS A 30 -7.22 5.30 4.03
CA CYS A 30 -6.01 4.55 4.34
C CYS A 30 -5.29 5.18 5.54
N PRO A 31 -4.98 4.40 6.59
CA PRO A 31 -4.28 4.93 7.76
C PRO A 31 -2.81 5.25 7.52
N VAL A 32 -2.25 4.81 6.39
CA VAL A 32 -0.87 5.10 5.97
C VAL A 32 -0.87 5.99 4.74
N THR A 33 0.13 6.84 4.60
CA THR A 33 0.32 7.70 3.42
C THR A 33 1.36 7.09 2.50
N PHE A 34 1.16 7.24 1.20
CA PHE A 34 2.11 6.77 0.19
C PHE A 34 2.86 7.90 -0.50
N GLU A 35 2.57 9.15 -0.13
CA GLU A 35 3.14 10.33 -0.80
C GLU A 35 4.66 10.44 -0.61
N GLY A 36 5.17 10.06 0.55
CA GLY A 36 6.60 10.06 0.87
C GLY A 36 7.33 8.76 0.52
N ALA A 37 6.67 7.78 -0.09
CA ALA A 37 7.27 6.50 -0.39
C ALA A 37 8.34 6.59 -1.50
N ASN A 38 9.29 5.65 -1.50
CA ASN A 38 10.39 5.64 -2.47
C ASN A 38 9.97 4.98 -3.81
N TYR A 39 9.38 5.76 -4.68
CA TYR A 39 8.95 5.30 -6.01
C TYR A 39 10.11 4.92 -6.95
N THR A 40 11.34 5.31 -6.63
CA THR A 40 12.53 4.91 -7.39
C THR A 40 12.70 3.39 -7.44
N LEU A 41 12.23 2.67 -6.41
CA LEU A 41 12.24 1.21 -6.39
C LEU A 41 11.50 0.63 -7.61
N ILE A 42 10.37 1.21 -7.98
CA ILE A 42 9.60 0.77 -9.14
C ILE A 42 10.14 1.39 -10.42
N THR A 43 10.32 2.71 -10.45
CA THR A 43 10.65 3.43 -11.69
C THR A 43 12.04 3.12 -12.23
N SER A 44 12.97 2.67 -11.39
CA SER A 44 14.30 2.24 -11.84
C SER A 44 14.30 0.87 -12.50
N LYS A 45 13.42 -0.04 -12.10
CA LYS A 45 13.38 -1.43 -12.56
C LYS A 45 12.29 -1.67 -13.61
N CYS A 46 11.11 -1.10 -13.42
CA CYS A 46 9.99 -1.24 -14.34
C CYS A 46 9.97 -0.10 -15.35
N LYS A 47 10.57 -0.32 -16.52
CA LYS A 47 10.74 0.70 -17.56
C LYS A 47 10.08 0.30 -18.87
N GLY A 48 9.41 1.31 -19.50
CA GLY A 48 8.93 1.17 -20.87
C GLY A 48 10.03 1.26 -21.93
N PRO A 49 9.71 0.92 -23.18
CA PRO A 49 8.37 0.55 -23.65
C PRO A 49 7.96 -0.91 -23.37
N LEU A 50 8.91 -1.80 -23.04
CA LEU A 50 8.65 -3.24 -22.96
C LEU A 50 8.02 -3.68 -21.64
N TYR A 51 8.18 -2.92 -20.55
CA TYR A 51 7.65 -3.26 -19.22
C TYR A 51 7.75 -4.75 -18.90
N GLN A 52 9.00 -5.23 -18.77
CA GLN A 52 9.26 -6.67 -18.55
C GLN A 52 8.54 -7.17 -17.29
N PRO A 53 7.64 -8.18 -17.42
CA PRO A 53 6.81 -8.65 -16.31
C PRO A 53 7.59 -9.01 -15.06
N ALA A 54 8.66 -9.78 -15.22
CA ALA A 54 9.48 -10.23 -14.09
C ALA A 54 10.08 -9.05 -13.29
N LEU A 55 10.62 -8.04 -13.99
CA LEU A 55 11.22 -6.87 -13.35
C LEU A 55 10.16 -5.95 -12.73
N CYS A 56 9.06 -5.72 -13.44
CA CYS A 56 7.97 -4.87 -12.95
C CYS A 56 7.29 -5.48 -11.73
N CYS A 57 7.03 -6.79 -11.73
CA CYS A 57 6.35 -7.44 -10.62
C CYS A 57 7.27 -7.61 -9.40
N ALA A 58 8.56 -7.89 -9.61
CA ALA A 58 9.51 -7.90 -8.52
C ALA A 58 9.66 -6.51 -7.87
N ALA A 59 9.72 -5.45 -8.69
CA ALA A 59 9.78 -4.08 -8.19
C ALA A 59 8.51 -3.66 -7.44
N LEU A 60 7.34 -4.06 -7.96
CA LEU A 60 6.07 -3.85 -7.28
C LEU A 60 6.05 -4.56 -5.91
N ALA A 61 6.46 -5.81 -5.84
CA ALA A 61 6.50 -6.56 -4.59
C ALA A 61 7.44 -5.91 -3.57
N GLU A 62 8.65 -5.53 -3.99
CA GLU A 62 9.61 -4.84 -3.12
C GLU A 62 9.06 -3.52 -2.55
N PHE A 63 8.30 -2.78 -3.36
CA PHE A 63 7.67 -1.54 -2.94
C PHE A 63 6.44 -1.76 -2.05
N ALA A 64 5.58 -2.71 -2.40
CA ALA A 64 4.26 -2.86 -1.82
C ALA A 64 4.24 -3.78 -0.58
N CYS A 65 5.14 -4.76 -0.47
CA CYS A 65 5.14 -5.71 0.63
C CYS A 65 5.32 -5.09 2.02
N PRO A 66 6.07 -3.99 2.22
CA PRO A 66 6.07 -3.29 3.51
C PRO A 66 4.71 -2.73 3.92
N TYR A 67 3.78 -2.62 3.00
CA TYR A 67 2.40 -2.14 3.21
C TYR A 67 1.35 -3.25 3.10
N ASP A 68 1.77 -4.50 3.08
CA ASP A 68 0.93 -5.67 2.82
C ASP A 68 -0.35 -5.69 3.67
N THR A 69 -0.23 -5.49 4.97
CA THR A 69 -1.36 -5.44 5.90
C THR A 69 -2.43 -4.42 5.51
N TYR A 70 -2.02 -3.29 4.94
CA TYR A 70 -2.93 -2.21 4.57
C TYR A 70 -3.52 -2.38 3.17
N ILE A 71 -2.71 -2.79 2.20
CA ILE A 71 -3.17 -2.90 0.82
C ILE A 71 -4.06 -4.11 0.58
N ASN A 72 -3.97 -5.14 1.41
CA ASN A 72 -4.85 -6.31 1.37
C ASN A 72 -6.14 -6.13 2.19
N ASP A 73 -6.26 -5.05 2.97
CA ASP A 73 -7.52 -4.70 3.64
C ASP A 73 -8.52 -4.09 2.65
N LEU A 74 -9.47 -4.90 2.21
CA LEU A 74 -10.51 -4.49 1.25
C LEU A 74 -11.49 -3.46 1.81
N ALA A 75 -11.54 -3.24 3.12
CA ALA A 75 -12.39 -2.25 3.76
C ALA A 75 -11.84 -0.82 3.58
N THR A 76 -10.57 -0.68 3.22
CA THR A 76 -9.89 0.60 3.02
C THR A 76 -9.65 0.91 1.55
N ASN A 77 -9.27 2.14 1.26
CA ASN A 77 -8.86 2.56 -0.07
C ASN A 77 -7.34 2.47 -0.30
N CYS A 78 -6.57 1.82 0.61
CA CYS A 78 -5.11 1.78 0.57
C CYS A 78 -4.56 1.31 -0.77
N ALA A 79 -5.01 0.17 -1.27
CA ALA A 79 -4.55 -0.36 -2.56
C ALA A 79 -4.81 0.63 -3.72
N ALA A 80 -6.02 1.21 -3.77
CA ALA A 80 -6.37 2.16 -4.82
C ALA A 80 -5.51 3.42 -4.77
N THR A 81 -5.25 3.95 -3.58
CA THR A 81 -4.39 5.13 -3.37
C THR A 81 -2.95 4.84 -3.76
N MET A 82 -2.39 3.72 -3.31
CA MET A 82 -1.04 3.29 -3.66
C MET A 82 -0.85 3.17 -5.17
N PHE A 83 -1.74 2.46 -5.86
CA PHE A 83 -1.65 2.29 -7.31
C PHE A 83 -1.84 3.60 -8.07
N SER A 84 -2.70 4.51 -7.60
CA SER A 84 -2.86 5.83 -8.20
C SER A 84 -1.56 6.62 -8.17
N LEU A 85 -0.84 6.60 -7.05
CA LEU A 85 0.44 7.28 -6.91
C LEU A 85 1.56 6.59 -7.71
N ILE A 86 1.59 5.26 -7.78
CA ILE A 86 2.52 4.53 -8.66
C ILE A 86 2.32 4.95 -10.12
N HIS A 87 1.07 5.05 -10.58
CA HIS A 87 0.77 5.53 -11.94
C HIS A 87 1.19 6.99 -12.15
N LEU A 88 0.96 7.83 -11.15
CA LEU A 88 1.32 9.25 -11.22
C LEU A 88 2.84 9.45 -11.32
N TYR A 89 3.59 8.83 -10.44
CA TYR A 89 5.06 8.98 -10.38
C TYR A 89 5.79 8.24 -11.50
N GLY A 90 5.33 7.06 -11.87
CA GLY A 90 5.95 6.23 -12.91
C GLY A 90 5.43 6.47 -14.32
N LYS A 91 4.34 7.24 -14.47
CA LYS A 91 3.64 7.46 -15.75
C LYS A 91 3.31 6.14 -16.48
N TYR A 92 2.91 5.13 -15.72
CA TYR A 92 2.62 3.81 -16.25
C TYR A 92 1.28 3.77 -16.98
N PRO A 93 1.15 2.89 -18.00
CA PRO A 93 -0.15 2.63 -18.63
C PRO A 93 -1.15 2.09 -17.60
N ALA A 94 -2.43 2.50 -17.73
CA ALA A 94 -3.49 2.02 -16.89
C ALA A 94 -3.59 0.49 -16.92
N GLY A 95 -3.70 -0.14 -15.75
CA GLY A 95 -3.83 -1.58 -15.61
C GLY A 95 -2.54 -2.39 -15.82
N LEU A 96 -1.39 -1.76 -16.04
CA LEU A 96 -0.13 -2.47 -16.25
C LEU A 96 0.09 -3.54 -15.19
N PHE A 97 0.13 -3.16 -13.93
CA PHE A 97 0.40 -4.09 -12.83
C PHE A 97 -0.74 -5.10 -12.61
N ALA A 98 -1.98 -4.67 -12.71
CA ALA A 98 -3.14 -5.56 -12.56
C ALA A 98 -3.19 -6.66 -13.64
N ASN A 99 -2.75 -6.35 -14.85
CA ASN A 99 -2.74 -7.31 -15.95
C ASN A 99 -1.48 -8.19 -15.96
N THR A 100 -0.37 -7.66 -15.49
CA THR A 100 0.96 -8.27 -15.61
C THR A 100 1.35 -9.01 -14.32
N CYS A 101 1.06 -8.42 -13.15
CA CYS A 101 1.47 -8.91 -11.85
C CYS A 101 0.28 -9.49 -11.09
N LYS A 102 -0.22 -10.60 -11.57
CA LYS A 102 -1.33 -11.29 -10.90
C LYS A 102 -0.78 -12.03 -9.68
N GLY A 103 -1.23 -11.61 -8.50
CA GLY A 103 -1.08 -12.40 -7.28
C GLY A 103 -2.01 -13.63 -7.28
N ASP A 104 -2.11 -14.27 -6.16
CA ASP A 104 -3.11 -15.29 -5.92
C ASP A 104 -4.46 -14.66 -5.48
N ASN A 105 -5.42 -15.49 -5.09
CA ASN A 105 -6.74 -15.03 -4.67
C ASN A 105 -6.74 -14.16 -3.39
N LEU A 106 -5.62 -14.11 -2.69
CA LEU A 106 -5.44 -13.36 -1.45
C LEU A 106 -4.74 -12.01 -1.67
N GLY A 107 -4.38 -11.68 -2.90
CA GLY A 107 -3.71 -10.43 -3.26
C GLY A 107 -2.24 -10.61 -3.60
N LEU A 108 -1.43 -9.61 -3.27
CA LEU A 108 0.01 -9.63 -3.50
C LEU A 108 0.68 -10.61 -2.52
N LYS A 109 1.46 -11.54 -3.07
CA LYS A 109 2.20 -12.50 -2.26
C LYS A 109 3.51 -11.89 -1.78
N CYS A 110 3.62 -11.70 -0.48
CA CYS A 110 4.80 -11.14 0.17
C CYS A 110 5.50 -12.16 1.06
N PRO A 111 6.82 -12.06 1.23
CA PRO A 111 7.54 -12.82 2.26
C PRO A 111 7.05 -12.44 3.67
N GLU A 112 7.00 -13.42 4.58
CA GLU A 112 6.51 -13.20 5.94
C GLU A 112 7.43 -12.36 6.83
N ASP A 113 8.69 -12.26 6.46
CA ASP A 113 9.74 -11.56 7.19
C ASP A 113 9.92 -10.09 6.80
N VAL A 114 9.04 -9.55 5.94
CA VAL A 114 9.10 -8.14 5.54
C VAL A 114 8.57 -7.25 6.65
N PRO A 115 9.40 -6.31 7.17
CA PRO A 115 8.94 -5.35 8.18
C PRO A 115 7.80 -4.49 7.63
N GLN A 116 6.70 -4.43 8.37
CA GLN A 116 5.55 -3.61 7.99
C GLN A 116 5.74 -2.16 8.42
N VAL A 117 5.38 -1.24 7.54
CA VAL A 117 5.37 0.19 7.82
C VAL A 117 4.31 0.50 8.88
N GLN A 118 4.66 1.33 9.85
CA GLN A 118 3.71 1.81 10.85
C GLN A 118 3.14 3.17 10.42
N PRO A 119 1.90 3.51 10.79
CA PRO A 119 1.34 4.83 10.52
C PRO A 119 2.23 5.93 11.11
N GLY A 120 2.61 6.91 10.28
CA GLY A 120 3.53 7.99 10.65
C GLY A 120 5.02 7.71 10.43
N GLU A 121 5.38 6.51 9.96
CA GLU A 121 6.76 6.15 9.60
C GLU A 121 6.97 6.03 8.09
N GLU A 122 5.95 6.37 7.33
CA GLU A 122 5.98 6.36 5.87
C GLU A 122 7.10 7.27 5.34
N GLY A 123 7.88 6.75 4.42
CA GLY A 123 9.02 7.48 3.83
C GLY A 123 10.34 7.33 4.59
N LYS A 124 10.33 6.77 5.78
CA LYS A 124 11.56 6.32 6.44
C LYS A 124 11.94 4.96 5.84
N SER A 125 12.51 5.02 4.66
CA SER A 125 12.94 3.88 3.88
C SER A 125 13.85 2.95 4.66
N SER A 126 13.80 1.68 4.34
CA SER A 126 14.56 0.52 4.83
C SER A 126 16.07 0.71 5.13
N ALA A 127 16.63 1.87 4.85
CA ALA A 127 17.99 2.22 5.24
C ALA A 127 18.17 2.37 6.76
N ALA A 128 17.09 2.58 7.53
CA ALA A 128 17.17 2.74 8.98
C ALA A 128 17.24 1.40 9.73
N VAL A 129 16.82 0.30 9.10
CA VAL A 129 16.85 -1.03 9.76
C VAL A 129 18.27 -1.63 9.78
N ALA A 130 19.12 -1.24 8.82
CA ALA A 130 20.51 -1.70 8.80
C ALA A 130 21.38 -1.08 9.89
N THR A 131 20.98 0.07 10.44
CA THR A 131 21.78 0.79 11.46
C THR A 131 21.49 0.30 12.88
N ALA A 132 20.30 -0.25 13.12
CA ALA A 132 19.93 -0.74 14.47
C ALA A 132 20.64 -2.07 14.84
N ALA A 133 21.03 -2.87 13.84
CA ALA A 133 21.77 -4.12 14.08
C ALA A 133 23.27 -3.91 14.36
N GLN A 134 23.83 -2.74 14.03
CA GLN A 134 25.24 -2.43 14.25
C GLN A 134 25.51 -1.72 15.58
N GLY A 135 24.47 -1.21 16.24
CA GLY A 135 24.62 -0.52 17.55
C GLY A 135 24.87 -1.43 18.74
N ALA A 136 24.60 -2.74 18.60
CA ALA A 136 24.74 -3.68 19.72
C ALA A 136 26.15 -4.29 19.87
N LEU A 137 27.04 -4.11 18.89
CA LEU A 137 28.38 -4.70 18.92
C LEU A 137 29.50 -3.75 19.39
N VAL A 138 29.22 -2.47 19.58
CA VAL A 138 30.23 -1.49 20.00
C VAL A 138 30.30 -1.32 21.52
N ALA A 139 29.28 -1.77 22.26
CA ALA A 139 29.24 -1.64 23.72
C ALA A 139 30.08 -2.71 24.47
N ALA A 140 30.49 -3.79 23.79
CA ALA A 140 31.24 -4.88 24.44
C ALA A 140 32.76 -4.68 24.44
N SER A 141 33.31 -3.78 23.62
CA SER A 141 34.76 -3.57 23.52
C SER A 141 35.34 -2.54 24.48
N ALA A 142 34.52 -1.68 25.09
CA ALA A 142 34.99 -0.69 26.06
C ALA A 142 35.27 -1.25 27.45
N ALA A 143 34.67 -2.39 27.81
CA ALA A 143 34.85 -3.00 29.13
C ALA A 143 36.17 -3.78 29.27
N VAL A 144 36.77 -4.24 28.16
CA VAL A 144 37.99 -5.03 28.20
C VAL A 144 39.24 -4.14 28.33
N MET A 145 39.20 -2.92 27.79
CA MET A 145 40.36 -1.99 27.90
C MET A 145 40.50 -1.40 29.29
N SER A 146 39.44 -1.28 30.07
CA SER A 146 39.51 -0.75 31.42
C SER A 146 40.15 -1.74 32.43
N LEU A 147 40.10 -3.03 32.15
CA LEU A 147 40.63 -4.05 33.05
C LEU A 147 42.17 -4.21 32.93
N LEU A 148 42.74 -3.84 31.79
CA LEU A 148 44.19 -3.94 31.55
C LEU A 148 44.98 -2.80 32.18
N ILE A 149 44.35 -1.66 32.48
CA ILE A 149 45.01 -0.49 33.07
C ILE A 149 45.13 -0.65 34.60
N VAL A 150 44.31 -1.48 35.24
CA VAL A 150 44.34 -1.70 36.69
C VAL A 150 45.35 -2.77 37.10
N MET A 151 45.85 -3.57 36.15
CA MET A 151 46.83 -4.64 36.44
C MET A 151 48.26 -4.30 35.96
N SER A 152 48.50 -3.06 35.57
CA SER A 152 49.82 -2.50 35.25
C SER A 152 50.21 -1.45 36.29
#